data_816af8025d0f4d47df03e3dcc170c9be
#
_entry.id   816af8025d0f4d47df03e3dcc170c9be
#
_cell.length_a   1.000
_cell.length_b   1.000
_cell.length_c   1.000
_cell.angle_alpha   90.00
_cell.angle_beta   90.00
_cell.angle_gamma   90.00
#
_symmetry.space_group_name_H-M   'P 1'
#
loop_
_entity.id
_entity.type
_entity.pdbx_description
1 polymer ?
#
loop_
_entity_poly.entity_id
_entity_poly.type
_entity_poly.pdbx_seq_one_letter_code
_entity_poly.pdbx_strand_id
1 'polypeptide(L)'
;VLHPMIGAQALHEAAAAQAQVVVFDVPLLAESSAWRQRVDRVVVVDCDVGTQLERVCTRPGWTRDTAERAIAAQAPRRARRAIADAVIHNVGIGLDELQCEVAALWRLWCATDR
;
A
#
# COMPACT_ATOMS: atom_id res chain seq x y z
N VAL A 1 9.09 -6.09 19.05
CA VAL A 1 10.16 -5.87 18.16
C VAL A 1 10.18 -6.84 16.99
N LEU A 2 8.97 -7.15 16.50
CA LEU A 2 8.85 -8.00 15.30
C LEU A 2 9.11 -7.23 14.01
N HIS A 3 8.90 -5.93 14.00
CA HIS A 3 9.05 -5.09 12.81
C HIS A 3 10.42 -5.18 12.16
N PRO A 4 11.54 -4.99 12.89
CA PRO A 4 12.86 -5.08 12.28
C PRO A 4 13.17 -6.48 11.73
N MET A 5 12.71 -7.53 12.41
CA MET A 5 12.91 -8.91 11.97
C MET A 5 12.11 -9.19 10.69
N ILE A 6 10.86 -8.74 10.63
CA ILE A 6 10.01 -8.90 9.45
C ILE A 6 10.62 -8.13 8.27
N GLY A 7 11.11 -6.92 8.50
CA GLY A 7 11.76 -6.14 7.46
C GLY A 7 13.03 -6.80 6.92
N ALA A 8 13.86 -7.35 7.80
CA ALA A 8 15.07 -8.06 7.39
C ALA A 8 14.75 -9.30 6.57
N GLN A 9 13.71 -10.06 6.97
CA GLN A 9 13.25 -11.23 6.24
C GLN A 9 12.78 -10.86 4.84
N ALA A 10 11.97 -9.81 4.73
CA ALA A 10 11.47 -9.34 3.44
C ALA A 10 12.59 -8.93 2.51
N LEU A 11 13.59 -8.22 3.01
CA LEU A 11 14.74 -7.81 2.22
C LEU A 11 15.59 -9.00 1.78
N HIS A 12 15.74 -9.99 2.64
CA HIS A 12 16.45 -11.21 2.31
C HIS A 12 15.73 -11.96 1.18
N GLU A 13 14.43 -12.10 1.28
CA GLU A 13 13.64 -12.75 0.25
C GLU A 13 13.70 -11.99 -1.08
N ALA A 14 13.66 -10.66 -1.03
CA ALA A 14 13.77 -9.83 -2.22
C ALA A 14 15.13 -10.01 -2.89
N ALA A 15 16.21 -10.05 -2.12
CA ALA A 15 17.55 -10.25 -2.65
C ALA A 15 17.70 -11.62 -3.29
N ALA A 16 17.01 -12.65 -2.80
CA ALA A 16 17.03 -13.98 -3.34
C ALA A 16 16.13 -14.15 -4.57
N ALA A 17 15.17 -13.25 -4.77
CA ALA A 17 14.24 -13.34 -5.89
C ALA A 17 14.94 -13.00 -7.20
N GLN A 18 14.56 -13.73 -8.25
CA GLN A 18 15.10 -13.50 -9.60
C GLN A 18 14.11 -12.72 -10.48
N ALA A 19 13.11 -12.14 -9.89
CA ALA A 19 12.11 -11.35 -10.59
C ALA A 19 12.65 -9.96 -10.93
N GLN A 20 12.17 -9.36 -12.03
CA GLN A 20 12.50 -7.99 -12.40
C GLN A 20 11.89 -6.97 -11.46
N VAL A 21 10.74 -7.31 -10.87
CA VAL A 21 10.01 -6.43 -9.96
C VAL A 21 9.66 -7.21 -8.71
N VAL A 22 9.91 -6.61 -7.57
CA VAL A 22 9.53 -7.14 -6.27
C VAL A 22 8.58 -6.14 -5.61
N VAL A 23 7.43 -6.62 -5.19
CA VAL A 23 6.42 -5.78 -4.53
C VAL A 23 6.42 -6.10 -3.04
N PHE A 24 6.60 -5.06 -2.23
CA PHE A 24 6.44 -5.16 -0.78
C PHE A 24 5.09 -4.59 -0.39
N ASP A 25 4.27 -5.40 0.23
CA ASP A 25 3.01 -4.94 0.82
C ASP A 25 3.29 -4.51 2.26
N VAL A 26 3.43 -3.20 2.46
CA VAL A 26 3.84 -2.63 3.74
C VAL A 26 2.74 -1.72 4.26
N PRO A 27 1.92 -2.18 5.19
CA PRO A 27 0.80 -1.38 5.70
C PRO A 27 1.22 -0.14 6.49
N LEU A 28 2.44 -0.13 7.04
CA LEU A 28 2.95 0.96 7.87
C LEU A 28 4.10 1.72 7.22
N LEU A 29 4.10 1.78 5.88
CA LEU A 29 5.19 2.42 5.14
C LEU A 29 5.35 3.91 5.51
N ALA A 30 4.22 4.61 5.67
CA ALA A 30 4.25 6.04 5.98
C ALA A 30 4.84 6.34 7.36
N GLU A 31 4.82 5.37 8.26
CA GLU A 31 5.38 5.49 9.60
C GLU A 31 6.84 5.07 9.68
N SER A 32 7.41 4.57 8.56
CA SER A 32 8.78 4.05 8.54
C SER A 32 9.58 4.63 7.39
N SER A 33 10.38 5.65 7.68
CA SER A 33 11.26 6.25 6.68
C SER A 33 12.30 5.26 6.15
N ALA A 34 12.67 4.25 6.95
CA ALA A 34 13.61 3.22 6.53
C ALA A 34 13.11 2.44 5.31
N TRP A 35 11.83 2.11 5.28
CA TRP A 35 11.24 1.42 4.14
C TRP A 35 11.23 2.28 2.88
N ARG A 36 10.92 3.57 3.04
CA ARG A 36 10.89 4.49 1.89
C ARG A 36 12.23 4.54 1.17
N GLN A 37 13.32 4.44 1.91
CA GLN A 37 14.67 4.47 1.35
C GLN A 37 15.08 3.18 0.67
N ARG A 38 14.38 2.09 0.93
CA ARG A 38 14.73 0.75 0.42
C ARG A 38 13.95 0.35 -0.83
N VAL A 39 12.98 1.16 -1.23
CA VAL A 39 12.16 0.88 -2.41
C VAL A 39 12.38 1.95 -3.45
N ASP A 40 12.24 1.58 -4.72
CA ASP A 40 12.43 2.52 -5.83
C ASP A 40 11.20 3.37 -6.06
N ARG A 41 10.03 2.79 -5.91
CA ARG A 41 8.76 3.46 -6.12
C ARG A 41 7.76 3.06 -5.06
N VAL A 42 6.91 3.99 -4.70
CA VAL A 42 5.82 3.78 -3.75
C VAL A 42 4.49 4.08 -4.44
N VAL A 43 3.60 3.13 -4.42
CA VAL A 43 2.21 3.35 -4.81
C VAL A 43 1.32 3.25 -3.58
N VAL A 44 0.45 4.21 -3.41
CA VAL A 44 -0.53 4.21 -2.33
C VAL A 44 -1.91 3.99 -2.92
N VAL A 45 -2.61 3.01 -2.41
CA VAL A 45 -4.02 2.81 -2.73
C VAL A 45 -4.83 3.57 -1.71
N ASP A 46 -5.51 4.61 -2.16
CA ASP A 46 -6.21 5.55 -1.30
C ASP A 46 -7.71 5.44 -1.46
N CYS A 47 -8.43 5.69 -0.38
CA CYS A 47 -9.87 5.92 -0.42
C CYS A 47 -10.26 6.78 0.77
N ASP A 48 -11.46 7.39 0.72
CA ASP A 48 -11.92 8.21 1.82
C ASP A 48 -12.27 7.37 3.06
N VAL A 49 -12.33 8.03 4.22
CA VAL A 49 -12.57 7.36 5.50
C VAL A 49 -13.93 6.66 5.54
N GLY A 50 -14.96 7.28 4.97
CA GLY A 50 -16.28 6.66 4.91
C GLY A 50 -16.28 5.34 4.17
N THR A 51 -15.62 5.29 3.02
CA THR A 51 -15.47 4.07 2.24
C THR A 51 -14.65 3.02 2.99
N GLN A 52 -13.57 3.44 3.65
CA GLN A 52 -12.77 2.53 4.48
C GLN A 52 -13.62 1.89 5.58
N LEU A 53 -14.41 2.69 6.28
CA LEU A 53 -15.30 2.19 7.33
C LEU A 53 -16.28 1.15 6.79
N GLU A 54 -16.94 1.47 5.68
CA GLU A 54 -17.90 0.55 5.07
C GLU A 54 -17.25 -0.78 4.72
N ARG A 55 -16.09 -0.75 4.09
CA ARG A 55 -15.40 -1.96 3.65
C ARG A 55 -14.94 -2.81 4.82
N VAL A 56 -14.40 -2.19 5.87
CA VAL A 56 -13.93 -2.92 7.05
C VAL A 56 -15.10 -3.52 7.82
N CYS A 57 -16.21 -2.80 7.93
CA CYS A 57 -17.38 -3.28 8.66
C CYS A 57 -18.07 -4.47 8.00
N THR A 58 -17.78 -4.75 6.72
CA THR A 58 -18.28 -5.97 6.05
C THR A 58 -17.47 -7.21 6.40
N ARG A 59 -16.32 -7.05 7.02
CA ARG A 59 -15.47 -8.19 7.39
C ARG A 59 -15.97 -8.84 8.66
N PRO A 60 -15.96 -10.19 8.74
CA PRO A 60 -16.38 -10.87 9.96
C PRO A 60 -15.58 -10.43 11.18
N GLY A 61 -16.28 -10.23 12.29
CA GLY A 61 -15.65 -9.85 13.55
C GLY A 61 -15.34 -8.37 13.73
N TRP A 62 -15.57 -7.54 12.71
CA TRP A 62 -15.34 -6.10 12.82
C TRP A 62 -16.62 -5.37 13.18
N THR A 63 -16.52 -4.48 14.18
CA THR A 63 -17.58 -3.55 14.53
C THR A 63 -17.21 -2.16 14.05
N ARG A 64 -18.18 -1.25 13.98
CA ARG A 64 -17.90 0.13 13.61
C ARG A 64 -16.89 0.78 14.54
N ASP A 65 -17.01 0.54 15.85
CA ASP A 65 -16.11 1.12 16.85
C ASP A 65 -14.67 0.64 16.66
N THR A 66 -14.47 -0.65 16.49
CA THR A 66 -13.12 -1.19 16.26
C THR A 66 -12.54 -0.74 14.91
N ALA A 67 -13.39 -0.60 13.89
CA ALA A 67 -12.98 -0.10 12.59
C ALA A 67 -12.54 1.37 12.68
N GLU A 68 -13.28 2.20 13.37
CA GLU A 68 -12.93 3.61 13.57
C GLU A 68 -11.60 3.76 14.29
N ARG A 69 -11.38 2.96 15.33
CA ARG A 69 -10.11 2.96 16.05
C ARG A 69 -8.94 2.53 15.20
N ALA A 70 -9.12 1.49 14.41
CA ALA A 70 -8.07 0.98 13.52
C ALA A 70 -7.68 2.02 12.47
N ILE A 71 -8.67 2.69 11.88
CA ILE A 71 -8.43 3.73 10.87
C ILE A 71 -7.75 4.94 11.50
N ALA A 72 -8.18 5.34 12.70
CA ALA A 72 -7.58 6.46 13.42
C ALA A 72 -6.13 6.18 13.82
N ALA A 73 -5.75 4.92 14.03
CA ALA A 73 -4.40 4.53 14.40
C ALA A 73 -3.43 4.52 13.21
N GLN A 74 -3.94 4.54 11.99
CA GLN A 74 -3.09 4.59 10.79
C GLN A 74 -2.59 6.01 10.54
N ALA A 75 -1.53 6.13 9.75
CA ALA A 75 -1.09 7.44 9.29
C ALA A 75 -2.23 8.13 8.52
N PRO A 76 -2.39 9.45 8.68
CA PRO A 76 -3.39 10.19 7.92
C PRO A 76 -3.21 10.01 6.42
N ARG A 77 -4.31 10.07 5.66
CA ARG A 77 -4.27 9.98 4.20
C ARG A 77 -3.25 10.95 3.60
N ARG A 78 -3.18 12.17 4.16
CA ARG A 78 -2.24 13.19 3.72
C ARG A 78 -0.79 12.71 3.84
N ALA A 79 -0.43 12.10 4.96
CA ALA A 79 0.91 11.58 5.18
C ALA A 79 1.23 10.42 4.24
N ARG A 80 0.26 9.53 4.02
CA ARG A 80 0.46 8.41 3.09
C ARG A 80 0.65 8.89 1.66
N ARG A 81 -0.16 9.86 1.22
CA ARG A 81 -0.02 10.42 -0.12
C ARG A 81 1.28 11.17 -0.32
N ALA A 82 1.79 11.79 0.75
CA ALA A 82 3.03 12.57 0.66
C ALA A 82 4.26 11.73 0.31
N ILE A 83 4.27 10.45 0.65
CA ILE A 83 5.40 9.55 0.34
C ILE A 83 5.21 8.80 -0.97
N ALA A 84 4.07 8.95 -1.63
CA ALA A 84 3.72 8.16 -2.81
C ALA A 84 4.33 8.75 -4.07
N ASP A 85 4.85 7.89 -4.93
CA ASP A 85 5.21 8.25 -6.31
C ASP A 85 3.96 8.21 -7.20
N ALA A 86 2.98 7.40 -6.84
CA ALA A 86 1.68 7.37 -7.49
C ALA A 86 0.60 7.01 -6.49
N VAL A 87 -0.60 7.51 -6.72
CA VAL A 87 -1.77 7.21 -5.88
C VAL A 87 -2.85 6.60 -6.77
N ILE A 88 -3.34 5.44 -6.38
CA ILE A 88 -4.53 4.84 -7.00
C ILE A 88 -5.71 5.16 -6.10
N HIS A 89 -6.66 5.91 -6.62
CA HIS A 89 -7.85 6.32 -5.88
C HIS A 89 -8.95 5.27 -6.06
N ASN A 90 -9.08 4.40 -5.08
CA ASN A 90 -10.00 3.25 -5.16
C ASN A 90 -11.36 3.58 -4.54
N VAL A 91 -12.06 4.53 -5.14
CA VAL A 91 -13.41 4.93 -4.73
C VAL A 91 -14.27 5.05 -5.97
N GLY A 92 -15.43 4.41 -5.96
CA GLY A 92 -16.37 4.52 -7.07
C GLY A 92 -15.93 3.86 -8.37
N ILE A 93 -14.91 3.03 -8.34
CA ILE A 93 -14.43 2.31 -9.52
C ILE A 93 -14.60 0.80 -9.32
N GLY A 94 -14.82 0.09 -10.42
CA GLY A 94 -14.91 -1.36 -10.40
C GLY A 94 -13.53 -2.01 -10.48
N LEU A 95 -13.51 -3.33 -10.38
CA LEU A 95 -12.26 -4.09 -10.48
C LEU A 95 -11.60 -3.91 -11.84
N ASP A 96 -12.36 -3.78 -12.91
CA ASP A 96 -11.81 -3.58 -14.26
C ASP A 96 -11.07 -2.25 -14.37
N GLU A 97 -11.64 -1.18 -13.81
CA GLU A 97 -10.98 0.12 -13.81
C GLU A 97 -9.73 0.10 -12.93
N LEU A 98 -9.80 -0.57 -11.78
CA LEU A 98 -8.64 -0.72 -10.91
C LEU A 98 -7.52 -1.47 -11.62
N GLN A 99 -7.83 -2.54 -12.34
CA GLN A 99 -6.85 -3.28 -13.14
C GLN A 99 -6.22 -2.40 -14.21
N CYS A 100 -7.01 -1.54 -14.86
CA CYS A 100 -6.49 -0.62 -15.87
C CYS A 100 -5.51 0.38 -15.26
N GLU A 101 -5.79 0.89 -14.08
CA GLU A 101 -4.87 1.82 -13.41
C GLU A 101 -3.58 1.14 -13.00
N VAL A 102 -3.65 -0.07 -12.47
CA VAL A 102 -2.47 -0.85 -12.12
C VAL A 102 -1.64 -1.17 -13.37
N ALA A 103 -2.28 -1.57 -14.45
CA ALA A 103 -1.60 -1.86 -15.70
C ALA A 103 -0.91 -0.63 -16.29
N ALA A 104 -1.54 0.54 -16.17
CA ALA A 104 -0.94 1.79 -16.62
C ALA A 104 0.34 2.13 -15.84
N LEU A 105 0.31 1.96 -14.52
CA LEU A 105 1.50 2.15 -13.70
C LEU A 105 2.61 1.15 -14.03
N TRP A 106 2.25 -0.09 -14.25
CA TRP A 106 3.20 -1.12 -14.63
C TRP A 106 3.91 -0.74 -15.92
N ARG A 107 3.17 -0.31 -16.94
CA ARG A 107 3.75 0.12 -18.20
C ARG A 107 4.65 1.34 -18.01
N LEU A 108 4.22 2.30 -17.19
CA LEU A 108 4.99 3.52 -16.95
C LEU A 108 6.30 3.24 -16.23
N TRP A 109 6.27 2.39 -15.22
CA TRP A 109 7.43 2.17 -14.35
C TRP A 109 8.35 1.04 -14.80
N CYS A 110 7.82 0.05 -15.49
CA CYS A 110 8.57 -1.14 -15.80
C CYS A 110 8.97 -1.25 -17.28
N ALA A 111 8.13 -0.75 -18.17
CA ALA A 111 8.40 -0.85 -19.62
C ALA A 111 9.44 0.14 -20.11
N THR A 112 9.71 1.19 -19.36
CA THR A 112 10.67 2.24 -19.75
C THR A 112 12.09 1.94 -19.36
N ASP A 113 12.33 0.91 -18.59
CA ASP A 113 13.67 0.54 -18.08
C ASP A 113 14.46 -0.33 -19.06
N ARG A 114 14.11 -0.29 -20.31
CA ARG A 114 14.74 -1.15 -21.32
C ARG A 114 15.52 -0.39 -22.37
#